data_ae875a9188aa5bb34b3df4c11db45a32
#
_entry.id   ae875a9188aa5bb34b3df4c11db45a32
#
_cell.length_a   1.000
_cell.length_b   1.000
_cell.length_c   1.000
_cell.angle_alpha   90.00
_cell.angle_beta   90.00
_cell.angle_gamma   90.00
#
_symmetry.space_group_name_H-M   'P 1'
#
loop_
_entity.id
_entity.type
_entity.pdbx_description
1 polymer ?
#
loop_
_entity_poly.entity_id
_entity_poly.type
_entity_poly.pdbx_seq_one_letter_code
_entity_poly.pdbx_strand_id
1 'polypeptide(L)'
;WTYQALEKMKLCNPEKLDRFLRQYRYIVADEAHYFMFDAQFNHDTVVSYDALKALWNQKIVIYMSATADYMFRQLKNINAVKAEQRYNVDKDTSYVDRLQLYWNDHQLECWLNSIPDGEKALVFMETTDGVKKWRNKYGDAAVGYCSVHNKNVKKADALSNLKACLNNGVLQKKYTFTTKVLDNGVDVKDKALKHIFVETWEIDEAMQMFGRKRPLTEDDTCTFYIKGISVDRAGQLYKQVIADLEPGEALFAKAQHRPEKWEEFRKKPDAEKRLYDFASVRIVKDTAKIEYNRMAMAGLRYKKNILSDIQADGYSKTLKKRMKWGLQDKVKPYMPPKLWRQETWTIIENAITNGLPLKKDYAQKLLMELFLTEHKPSEEEATELLCGYDVTVVKQKWKKTGIPELRDKIVWLFEKS
;
A
#
# COMPACT_ATOMS: atom_id res chain seq x y z
N TRP A 1 -5.27 -26.16 -2.28
CA TRP A 1 -6.45 -25.73 -1.55
C TRP A 1 -6.34 -24.24 -1.23
N THR A 2 -7.49 -23.53 -1.29
CA THR A 2 -7.53 -22.15 -0.79
C THR A 2 -7.77 -22.13 0.71
N TYR A 3 -7.38 -21.06 1.38
CA TYR A 3 -7.66 -20.88 2.81
C TYR A 3 -9.17 -20.86 3.09
N GLN A 4 -9.97 -20.24 2.22
CA GLN A 4 -11.43 -20.24 2.34
C GLN A 4 -12.03 -21.65 2.27
N ALA A 5 -11.46 -22.55 1.46
CA ALA A 5 -11.87 -23.95 1.44
C ALA A 5 -11.52 -24.67 2.75
N LEU A 6 -10.35 -24.36 3.33
CA LEU A 6 -9.94 -24.87 4.64
C LEU A 6 -10.89 -24.38 5.75
N GLU A 7 -11.21 -23.10 5.74
CA GLU A 7 -12.16 -22.45 6.69
C GLU A 7 -13.52 -23.11 6.63
N LYS A 8 -14.09 -23.21 5.43
CA LYS A 8 -15.38 -23.86 5.22
C LYS A 8 -15.38 -25.32 5.69
N MET A 9 -14.31 -26.05 5.39
CA MET A 9 -14.22 -27.46 5.82
C MET A 9 -14.07 -27.57 7.33
N LYS A 10 -13.26 -26.67 7.97
CA LYS A 10 -13.11 -26.65 9.43
C LYS A 10 -14.42 -26.36 10.14
N LEU A 11 -15.23 -25.45 9.60
CA LEU A 11 -16.51 -25.05 10.17
C LEU A 11 -17.61 -26.10 9.93
N CYS A 12 -17.70 -26.66 8.71
CA CYS A 12 -18.82 -27.54 8.34
C CYS A 12 -18.54 -29.03 8.57
N ASN A 13 -17.27 -29.46 8.50
CA ASN A 13 -16.91 -30.88 8.62
C ASN A 13 -15.46 -31.04 9.15
N PRO A 14 -15.23 -30.76 10.44
CA PRO A 14 -13.90 -30.81 11.03
C PRO A 14 -13.24 -32.19 10.94
N GLU A 15 -14.01 -33.26 11.09
CA GLU A 15 -13.48 -34.63 11.02
C GLU A 15 -12.96 -34.99 9.61
N LYS A 16 -13.63 -34.51 8.56
CA LYS A 16 -13.17 -34.68 7.17
C LYS A 16 -11.86 -33.91 6.94
N LEU A 17 -11.73 -32.69 7.50
CA LEU A 17 -10.50 -31.93 7.46
C LEU A 17 -9.37 -32.68 8.15
N ASP A 18 -9.60 -33.18 9.36
CA ASP A 18 -8.59 -33.89 10.13
C ASP A 18 -8.12 -35.16 9.41
N ARG A 19 -9.05 -35.95 8.83
CA ARG A 19 -8.70 -37.11 7.98
C ARG A 19 -7.87 -36.72 6.77
N PHE A 20 -8.22 -35.63 6.11
CA PHE A 20 -7.47 -35.11 4.96
C PHE A 20 -6.06 -34.66 5.36
N LEU A 21 -5.92 -33.87 6.39
CA LEU A 21 -4.62 -33.33 6.83
C LEU A 21 -3.69 -34.43 7.38
N ARG A 22 -4.23 -35.54 7.94
CA ARG A 22 -3.42 -36.67 8.42
C ARG A 22 -2.59 -37.32 7.31
N GLN A 23 -3.01 -37.22 6.05
CA GLN A 23 -2.31 -37.84 4.91
C GLN A 23 -0.98 -37.18 4.56
N TYR A 24 -0.75 -35.95 5.04
CA TYR A 24 0.44 -35.17 4.70
C TYR A 24 1.38 -35.01 5.90
N ARG A 25 2.66 -35.15 5.67
CA ARG A 25 3.70 -34.86 6.65
C ARG A 25 4.04 -33.37 6.68
N TYR A 26 4.03 -32.74 5.52
CA TYR A 26 4.32 -31.32 5.32
C TYR A 26 3.06 -30.58 4.87
N ILE A 27 2.84 -29.42 5.42
CA ILE A 27 1.76 -28.52 5.03
C ILE A 27 2.38 -27.16 4.75
N VAL A 28 2.22 -26.69 3.51
CA VAL A 28 2.72 -25.39 3.08
C VAL A 28 1.57 -24.40 3.08
N ALA A 29 1.69 -23.36 3.90
CA ALA A 29 0.81 -22.21 3.94
C ALA A 29 1.45 -21.09 3.10
N ASP A 30 1.19 -21.13 1.80
CA ASP A 30 1.67 -20.11 0.87
C ASP A 30 0.86 -18.83 1.04
N GLU A 31 1.47 -17.67 0.75
CA GLU A 31 0.90 -16.33 0.97
C GLU A 31 0.34 -16.17 2.40
N ALA A 32 1.11 -16.58 3.41
CA ALA A 32 0.69 -16.62 4.82
C ALA A 32 0.28 -15.24 5.39
N HIS A 33 0.62 -14.14 4.72
CA HIS A 33 0.11 -12.80 5.04
C HIS A 33 -1.43 -12.71 4.97
N TYR A 34 -2.07 -13.61 4.21
CA TYR A 34 -3.53 -13.77 4.13
C TYR A 34 -4.19 -13.75 5.51
N PHE A 35 -3.64 -14.46 6.49
CA PHE A 35 -4.27 -14.56 7.81
C PHE A 35 -4.50 -13.22 8.49
N MET A 36 -3.70 -12.20 8.17
CA MET A 36 -3.78 -10.88 8.80
C MET A 36 -4.37 -9.82 7.89
N PHE A 37 -3.94 -9.79 6.62
CA PHE A 37 -4.35 -8.72 5.71
C PHE A 37 -5.74 -8.94 5.14
N ASP A 38 -6.10 -10.20 4.82
CA ASP A 38 -7.45 -10.53 4.39
C ASP A 38 -8.46 -10.60 5.54
N ALA A 39 -8.00 -10.64 6.80
CA ALA A 39 -8.87 -10.66 7.97
C ALA A 39 -9.82 -9.46 8.09
N GLN A 40 -9.54 -8.37 7.37
CA GLN A 40 -10.41 -7.20 7.29
C GLN A 40 -11.65 -7.44 6.41
N PHE A 41 -11.58 -8.41 5.50
CA PHE A 41 -12.65 -8.75 4.55
C PHE A 41 -13.24 -10.13 4.83
N ASN A 42 -12.44 -11.03 5.38
CA ASN A 42 -12.81 -12.39 5.74
C ASN A 42 -12.57 -12.62 7.24
N HIS A 43 -13.63 -12.56 8.01
CA HIS A 43 -13.58 -12.74 9.46
C HIS A 43 -13.20 -14.17 9.90
N ASP A 44 -13.21 -15.14 8.97
CA ASP A 44 -12.89 -16.54 9.24
C ASP A 44 -11.41 -16.90 9.02
N THR A 45 -10.53 -15.95 8.66
CA THR A 45 -9.07 -16.19 8.52
C THR A 45 -8.44 -16.76 9.79
N VAL A 46 -8.98 -16.41 10.96
CA VAL A 46 -8.57 -16.96 12.24
C VAL A 46 -8.84 -18.47 12.33
N VAL A 47 -9.86 -18.98 11.65
CA VAL A 47 -10.23 -20.41 11.64
C VAL A 47 -9.18 -21.23 10.90
N SER A 48 -8.77 -20.78 9.71
CA SER A 48 -7.72 -21.45 8.94
C SER A 48 -6.36 -21.36 9.66
N TYR A 49 -6.04 -20.20 10.25
CA TYR A 49 -4.84 -20.06 11.07
C TYR A 49 -4.81 -21.03 12.26
N ASP A 50 -5.92 -21.14 13.02
CA ASP A 50 -6.02 -22.06 14.16
C ASP A 50 -5.99 -23.53 13.77
N ALA A 51 -6.59 -23.86 12.62
CA ALA A 51 -6.51 -25.21 12.08
C ALA A 51 -5.05 -25.62 11.80
N LEU A 52 -4.25 -24.72 11.22
CA LEU A 52 -2.82 -24.98 10.99
C LEU A 52 -2.01 -24.96 12.29
N LYS A 53 -2.32 -24.06 13.22
CA LYS A 53 -1.68 -24.00 14.53
C LYS A 53 -1.84 -25.30 15.33
N ALA A 54 -3.01 -25.90 15.29
CA ALA A 54 -3.27 -27.17 15.97
C ALA A 54 -2.38 -28.33 15.50
N LEU A 55 -1.73 -28.20 14.34
CA LEU A 55 -0.87 -29.22 13.76
C LEU A 55 0.62 -29.07 14.14
N TRP A 56 1.04 -27.96 14.77
CA TRP A 56 2.47 -27.68 14.98
C TRP A 56 3.23 -28.75 15.78
N ASN A 57 2.57 -29.45 16.69
CA ASN A 57 3.18 -30.54 17.43
C ASN A 57 3.15 -31.89 16.73
N GLN A 58 2.48 -31.99 15.58
CA GLN A 58 2.24 -33.26 14.87
C GLN A 58 2.83 -33.25 13.46
N LYS A 59 2.96 -32.08 12.85
CA LYS A 59 3.29 -31.89 11.44
C LYS A 59 4.31 -30.76 11.28
N ILE A 60 5.00 -30.77 10.14
CA ILE A 60 5.83 -29.67 9.73
C ILE A 60 4.94 -28.68 8.94
N VAL A 61 4.67 -27.53 9.51
CA VAL A 61 3.92 -26.44 8.87
C VAL A 61 4.89 -25.36 8.43
N ILE A 62 4.92 -25.09 7.12
CA ILE A 62 5.80 -24.10 6.50
C ILE A 62 4.95 -22.91 6.10
N TYR A 63 5.23 -21.73 6.67
CA TYR A 63 4.59 -20.48 6.29
C TYR A 63 5.49 -19.74 5.30
N MET A 64 4.95 -19.42 4.13
CA MET A 64 5.66 -18.70 3.07
C MET A 64 4.94 -17.39 2.74
N SER A 65 5.68 -16.33 2.57
CA SER A 65 5.15 -15.05 2.07
C SER A 65 6.27 -14.10 1.70
N ALA A 66 6.07 -13.30 0.66
CA ALA A 66 6.99 -12.25 0.27
C ALA A 66 6.95 -11.03 1.22
N THR A 67 5.83 -10.78 1.92
CA THR A 67 5.59 -9.57 2.71
C THR A 67 5.15 -9.83 4.15
N ALA A 68 5.57 -10.94 4.73
CA ALA A 68 5.03 -11.43 6.00
C ALA A 68 5.88 -11.13 7.25
N ASP A 69 6.73 -10.11 7.24
CA ASP A 69 7.56 -9.81 8.42
C ASP A 69 6.76 -9.62 9.69
N TYR A 70 5.63 -8.93 9.58
CA TYR A 70 4.78 -8.72 10.74
C TYR A 70 4.08 -10.03 11.17
N MET A 71 3.62 -10.82 10.21
CA MET A 71 3.08 -12.15 10.48
C MET A 71 4.11 -13.03 11.19
N PHE A 72 5.35 -13.04 10.73
CA PHE A 72 6.43 -13.80 11.37
C PHE A 72 6.79 -13.26 12.75
N ARG A 73 6.69 -11.95 13.00
CA ARG A 73 6.80 -11.40 14.37
C ARG A 73 5.70 -11.93 15.29
N GLN A 74 4.46 -12.04 14.80
CA GLN A 74 3.37 -12.62 15.57
C GLN A 74 3.62 -14.10 15.88
N LEU A 75 4.07 -14.87 14.91
CA LEU A 75 4.45 -16.27 15.11
C LEU A 75 5.58 -16.42 16.14
N LYS A 76 6.57 -15.52 16.11
CA LYS A 76 7.65 -15.47 17.10
C LYS A 76 7.13 -15.12 18.51
N ASN A 77 6.27 -14.12 18.62
CA ASN A 77 5.72 -13.66 19.90
C ASN A 77 4.91 -14.74 20.64
N ILE A 78 4.36 -15.71 19.91
CA ILE A 78 3.65 -16.86 20.48
C ILE A 78 4.53 -18.11 20.55
N ASN A 79 5.85 -17.96 20.45
CA ASN A 79 6.85 -19.05 20.48
C ASN A 79 6.60 -20.16 19.45
N ALA A 80 5.92 -19.83 18.34
CA ALA A 80 5.60 -20.79 17.30
C ALA A 80 6.78 -21.10 16.37
N VAL A 81 7.69 -20.13 16.21
CA VAL A 81 8.83 -20.23 15.30
C VAL A 81 10.07 -19.70 16.03
N LYS A 82 11.09 -20.53 16.14
CA LYS A 82 12.40 -20.14 16.64
C LYS A 82 13.18 -19.38 15.54
N ALA A 83 14.19 -18.62 15.95
CA ALA A 83 15.00 -17.83 15.02
C ALA A 83 15.66 -18.69 13.93
N GLU A 84 16.15 -19.86 14.30
CA GLU A 84 16.77 -20.85 13.40
C GLU A 84 15.80 -21.53 12.43
N GLN A 85 14.52 -21.37 12.61
CA GLN A 85 13.46 -21.89 11.74
C GLN A 85 12.95 -20.83 10.75
N ARG A 86 13.56 -19.66 10.74
CA ARG A 86 13.21 -18.57 9.83
C ARG A 86 14.24 -18.48 8.71
N TYR A 87 13.79 -18.65 7.50
CA TYR A 87 14.58 -18.53 6.29
C TYR A 87 14.18 -17.28 5.53
N ASN A 88 15.15 -16.41 5.25
CA ASN A 88 14.97 -15.29 4.34
C ASN A 88 15.52 -15.69 2.96
N VAL A 89 14.69 -15.48 1.95
CA VAL A 89 15.11 -15.63 0.56
C VAL A 89 15.27 -14.23 -0.01
N ASP A 90 16.48 -13.92 -0.48
CA ASP A 90 16.72 -12.64 -1.14
C ASP A 90 15.95 -12.61 -2.45
N LYS A 91 15.28 -11.49 -2.69
CA LYS A 91 14.55 -11.26 -3.92
C LYS A 91 15.41 -10.43 -4.85
N ASP A 92 15.62 -10.93 -6.05
CA ASP A 92 16.25 -10.14 -7.09
C ASP A 92 15.36 -8.97 -7.49
N THR A 93 15.87 -7.77 -7.32
CA THR A 93 15.25 -6.50 -7.72
C THR A 93 16.13 -5.71 -8.70
N SER A 94 17.15 -6.36 -9.29
CA SER A 94 18.06 -5.73 -10.26
C SER A 94 17.31 -5.12 -11.44
N TYR A 95 16.22 -5.78 -11.86
CA TYR A 95 15.36 -5.32 -12.94
C TYR A 95 14.58 -4.03 -12.61
N VAL A 96 14.55 -3.59 -11.37
CA VAL A 96 13.89 -2.32 -11.00
C VAL A 96 14.89 -1.20 -11.23
N ASP A 97 14.63 -0.35 -12.21
CA ASP A 97 15.45 0.83 -12.50
C ASP A 97 15.36 1.85 -11.35
N ARG A 98 14.13 2.23 -11.01
CA ARG A 98 13.84 3.18 -9.93
C ARG A 98 12.43 2.99 -9.39
N LEU A 99 12.19 3.52 -8.19
CA LEU A 99 10.89 3.65 -7.58
C LEU A 99 10.57 5.13 -7.44
N GLN A 100 9.60 5.60 -8.22
CA GLN A 100 9.23 7.00 -8.35
C GLN A 100 8.00 7.30 -7.50
N LEU A 101 8.07 8.34 -6.65
CA LEU A 101 6.89 8.83 -5.94
C LEU A 101 6.03 9.70 -6.85
N TYR A 102 4.70 9.69 -6.65
CA TYR A 102 3.76 10.68 -7.17
C TYR A 102 2.65 10.90 -6.13
N TRP A 103 1.92 12.02 -6.22
CA TRP A 103 1.02 12.46 -5.15
C TRP A 103 -0.43 12.64 -5.59
N ASN A 104 -0.67 12.89 -6.88
CA ASN A 104 -2.00 13.18 -7.39
C ASN A 104 -2.19 12.67 -8.83
N ASP A 105 -3.43 12.78 -9.30
CA ASP A 105 -3.84 12.29 -10.62
C ASP A 105 -3.17 13.06 -11.77
N HIS A 106 -2.85 14.35 -11.59
CA HIS A 106 -2.15 15.14 -12.62
C HIS A 106 -0.72 14.63 -12.83
N GLN A 107 -0.03 14.29 -11.75
CA GLN A 107 1.31 13.69 -11.82
C GLN A 107 1.27 12.30 -12.47
N LEU A 108 0.26 11.47 -12.12
CA LEU A 108 0.02 10.18 -12.78
C LEU A 108 -0.20 10.37 -14.28
N GLU A 109 -1.04 11.32 -14.67
CA GLU A 109 -1.34 11.62 -16.07
C GLU A 109 -0.09 12.05 -16.84
N CYS A 110 0.72 12.93 -16.27
CA CYS A 110 1.97 13.37 -16.89
C CYS A 110 2.90 12.20 -17.17
N TRP A 111 3.04 11.28 -16.22
CA TRP A 111 3.85 10.08 -16.43
C TRP A 111 3.25 9.16 -17.49
N LEU A 112 1.93 8.88 -17.46
CA LEU A 112 1.28 8.02 -18.44
C LEU A 112 1.42 8.59 -19.86
N ASN A 113 1.25 9.90 -20.03
CA ASN A 113 1.39 10.57 -21.33
C ASN A 113 2.84 10.60 -21.84
N SER A 114 3.82 10.45 -20.96
CA SER A 114 5.24 10.43 -21.33
C SER A 114 5.76 9.03 -21.72
N ILE A 115 4.94 8.00 -21.58
CA ILE A 115 5.34 6.62 -21.93
C ILE A 115 5.50 6.49 -23.44
N PRO A 116 6.69 6.09 -23.94
CA PRO A 116 6.94 5.91 -25.35
C PRO A 116 6.01 4.88 -26.02
N ASP A 117 5.84 4.98 -27.32
CA ASP A 117 5.17 3.93 -28.09
C ASP A 117 6.02 2.65 -28.04
N GLY A 118 5.33 1.52 -27.92
CA GLY A 118 5.99 0.21 -27.72
C GLY A 118 6.22 -0.18 -26.28
N GLU A 119 6.15 0.77 -25.33
CA GLU A 119 6.18 0.47 -23.90
C GLU A 119 4.75 0.40 -23.32
N LYS A 120 4.61 -0.40 -22.25
CA LYS A 120 3.31 -0.63 -21.60
C LYS A 120 3.36 -0.27 -20.11
N ALA A 121 2.19 0.10 -19.60
CA ALA A 121 1.96 0.38 -18.20
C ALA A 121 0.89 -0.53 -17.59
N LEU A 122 1.17 -1.01 -16.38
CA LEU A 122 0.21 -1.65 -15.49
C LEU A 122 -0.07 -0.71 -14.31
N VAL A 123 -1.33 -0.37 -14.11
CA VAL A 123 -1.75 0.63 -13.13
C VAL A 123 -2.74 0.02 -12.15
N PHE A 124 -2.30 -0.14 -10.92
CA PHE A 124 -3.15 -0.59 -9.81
C PHE A 124 -3.83 0.61 -9.16
N MET A 125 -5.14 0.66 -9.26
CA MET A 125 -5.99 1.71 -8.70
C MET A 125 -6.62 1.26 -7.37
N GLU A 126 -6.78 2.18 -6.44
CA GLU A 126 -7.45 1.91 -5.17
C GLU A 126 -8.94 1.55 -5.36
N THR A 127 -9.59 2.13 -6.36
CA THR A 127 -11.03 2.00 -6.57
C THR A 127 -11.40 1.54 -7.99
N THR A 128 -12.55 0.86 -8.11
CA THR A 128 -13.14 0.48 -9.40
C THR A 128 -13.50 1.71 -10.25
N ASP A 129 -13.92 2.81 -9.62
CA ASP A 129 -14.25 4.04 -10.32
C ASP A 129 -12.98 4.71 -10.90
N GLY A 130 -11.85 4.61 -10.18
CA GLY A 130 -10.54 4.98 -10.71
C GLY A 130 -10.20 4.20 -11.99
N VAL A 131 -10.37 2.87 -11.96
CA VAL A 131 -10.15 2.03 -13.16
C VAL A 131 -11.02 2.49 -14.33
N LYS A 132 -12.33 2.73 -14.10
CA LYS A 132 -13.26 3.23 -15.14
C LYS A 132 -12.85 4.59 -15.69
N LYS A 133 -12.54 5.54 -14.78
CA LYS A 133 -12.09 6.91 -15.13
C LYS A 133 -10.92 6.88 -16.10
N TRP A 134 -9.87 6.19 -15.74
CA TRP A 134 -8.63 6.17 -16.51
C TRP A 134 -8.76 5.35 -17.80
N ARG A 135 -9.43 4.20 -17.74
CA ARG A 135 -9.74 3.42 -18.96
C ARG A 135 -10.51 4.25 -19.99
N ASN A 136 -11.54 4.98 -19.55
CA ASN A 136 -12.34 5.81 -20.45
C ASN A 136 -11.51 6.99 -21.02
N LYS A 137 -10.62 7.56 -20.22
CA LYS A 137 -9.74 8.65 -20.65
C LYS A 137 -8.80 8.24 -21.79
N TYR A 138 -8.25 7.03 -21.73
CA TYR A 138 -7.30 6.53 -22.74
C TYR A 138 -7.94 5.68 -23.85
N GLY A 139 -9.23 5.42 -23.79
CA GLY A 139 -10.02 4.79 -24.84
C GLY A 139 -9.40 3.47 -25.35
N ASP A 140 -9.19 3.38 -26.66
CA ASP A 140 -8.70 2.15 -27.31
C ASP A 140 -7.27 1.76 -26.94
N ALA A 141 -6.46 2.68 -26.44
CA ALA A 141 -5.13 2.38 -25.93
C ALA A 141 -5.15 1.70 -24.55
N ALA A 142 -6.32 1.63 -23.90
CA ALA A 142 -6.46 1.17 -22.53
C ALA A 142 -7.44 0.00 -22.40
N VAL A 143 -7.24 -0.79 -21.35
CA VAL A 143 -8.15 -1.82 -20.86
C VAL A 143 -8.30 -1.72 -19.35
N GLY A 144 -9.50 -2.04 -18.83
CA GLY A 144 -9.76 -2.06 -17.39
C GLY A 144 -10.15 -3.46 -16.93
N TYR A 145 -9.67 -3.88 -15.74
CA TYR A 145 -10.01 -5.14 -15.12
C TYR A 145 -10.32 -4.97 -13.64
N CYS A 146 -11.46 -5.51 -13.20
CA CYS A 146 -11.87 -5.56 -11.80
C CYS A 146 -12.49 -6.90 -11.47
N SER A 147 -12.65 -7.20 -10.18
CA SER A 147 -13.28 -8.45 -9.74
C SER A 147 -14.69 -8.60 -10.30
N VAL A 148 -14.99 -9.78 -10.84
CA VAL A 148 -16.34 -10.17 -11.31
C VAL A 148 -17.38 -10.22 -10.18
N HIS A 149 -16.93 -10.31 -8.93
CA HIS A 149 -17.79 -10.31 -7.74
C HIS A 149 -18.11 -8.90 -7.21
N ASN A 150 -17.57 -7.86 -7.84
CA ASN A 150 -17.87 -6.49 -7.44
C ASN A 150 -19.29 -6.12 -7.90
N LYS A 151 -20.23 -6.03 -6.95
CA LYS A 151 -21.65 -5.70 -7.18
C LYS A 151 -21.85 -4.35 -7.84
N ASN A 152 -20.89 -3.45 -7.76
CA ASN A 152 -20.92 -2.10 -8.34
C ASN A 152 -20.51 -2.08 -9.82
N VAL A 153 -20.02 -3.18 -10.36
CA VAL A 153 -19.69 -3.31 -11.79
C VAL A 153 -20.91 -3.86 -12.51
N LYS A 154 -21.75 -2.98 -13.04
CA LYS A 154 -22.84 -3.41 -13.93
C LYS A 154 -22.23 -4.06 -15.18
N LYS A 155 -22.83 -5.16 -15.66
CA LYS A 155 -22.42 -5.86 -16.90
C LYS A 155 -22.30 -4.97 -18.14
N ALA A 156 -22.95 -3.81 -18.14
CA ALA A 156 -22.91 -2.82 -19.22
C ALA A 156 -21.65 -1.95 -19.23
N ASP A 157 -20.94 -1.84 -18.13
CA ASP A 157 -19.71 -1.05 -18.05
C ASP A 157 -18.52 -1.95 -18.39
N ALA A 158 -18.42 -2.34 -19.64
CA ALA A 158 -17.44 -3.21 -20.28
C ALA A 158 -16.01 -3.18 -19.71
N LEU A 159 -15.85 -3.56 -18.44
CA LEU A 159 -14.57 -3.97 -17.93
C LEU A 159 -14.25 -5.32 -18.56
N SER A 160 -13.15 -5.37 -19.26
CA SER A 160 -12.72 -6.55 -20.02
C SER A 160 -12.54 -7.74 -19.09
N ASN A 161 -12.71 -8.94 -19.59
CA ASN A 161 -12.31 -10.14 -18.85
C ASN A 161 -10.78 -10.23 -18.73
N LEU A 162 -10.28 -11.05 -17.84
CA LEU A 162 -8.84 -11.19 -17.60
C LEU A 162 -8.05 -11.48 -18.89
N LYS A 163 -8.58 -12.33 -19.79
CA LYS A 163 -7.92 -12.67 -21.05
C LYS A 163 -7.77 -11.48 -22.02
N ALA A 164 -8.72 -10.53 -21.98
CA ALA A 164 -8.61 -9.31 -22.77
C ALA A 164 -7.57 -8.32 -22.19
N CYS A 165 -7.24 -8.43 -20.91
CA CYS A 165 -6.20 -7.63 -20.28
C CYS A 165 -4.83 -8.29 -20.39
N LEU A 166 -4.79 -9.59 -20.10
CA LEU A 166 -3.56 -10.37 -20.00
C LEU A 166 -3.77 -11.73 -20.66
N ASN A 167 -2.99 -12.02 -21.70
CA ASN A 167 -3.01 -13.31 -22.36
C ASN A 167 -1.61 -13.92 -22.32
N ASN A 168 -1.50 -15.14 -21.78
CA ASN A 168 -0.22 -15.84 -21.59
C ASN A 168 0.88 -15.00 -20.89
N GLY A 169 0.48 -14.16 -19.93
CA GLY A 169 1.40 -13.27 -19.22
C GLY A 169 1.74 -11.96 -19.96
N VAL A 170 1.16 -11.71 -21.15
CA VAL A 170 1.43 -10.51 -21.96
C VAL A 170 0.24 -9.56 -21.92
N LEU A 171 0.49 -8.30 -21.59
CA LEU A 171 -0.54 -7.25 -21.59
C LEU A 171 -0.99 -6.94 -23.01
N GLN A 172 -2.30 -6.77 -23.20
CA GLN A 172 -2.89 -6.63 -24.55
C GLN A 172 -2.99 -5.18 -25.03
N LYS A 173 -2.86 -4.21 -24.14
CA LYS A 173 -2.95 -2.78 -24.44
C LYS A 173 -1.78 -2.01 -23.85
N LYS A 174 -1.55 -0.78 -24.33
CA LYS A 174 -0.53 0.13 -23.80
C LYS A 174 -0.74 0.39 -22.31
N TYR A 175 -2.00 0.63 -21.90
CA TYR A 175 -2.38 0.87 -20.51
C TYR A 175 -3.33 -0.21 -20.01
N THR A 176 -2.97 -0.84 -18.92
CA THR A 176 -3.86 -1.78 -18.20
C THR A 176 -4.15 -1.24 -16.82
N PHE A 177 -5.39 -0.84 -16.59
CA PHE A 177 -5.88 -0.36 -15.29
C PHE A 177 -6.58 -1.48 -14.55
N THR A 178 -6.23 -1.71 -13.29
CA THR A 178 -6.81 -2.77 -12.48
C THR A 178 -6.89 -2.37 -11.01
N THR A 179 -7.66 -3.10 -10.23
CA THR A 179 -7.57 -3.06 -8.78
C THR A 179 -6.63 -4.17 -8.29
N LYS A 180 -6.46 -4.30 -6.98
CA LYS A 180 -5.68 -5.38 -6.36
C LYS A 180 -6.11 -6.80 -6.77
N VAL A 181 -7.21 -6.97 -7.50
CA VAL A 181 -7.65 -8.28 -7.99
C VAL A 181 -6.61 -8.96 -8.90
N LEU A 182 -5.79 -8.20 -9.60
CA LEU A 182 -4.69 -8.73 -10.42
C LEU A 182 -3.44 -9.07 -9.60
N ASP A 183 -3.43 -8.70 -8.33
CA ASP A 183 -2.35 -8.97 -7.39
C ASP A 183 -2.31 -10.45 -6.94
N ASN A 184 -3.37 -11.21 -7.13
CA ASN A 184 -3.45 -12.59 -6.68
C ASN A 184 -3.17 -13.58 -7.83
N GLY A 185 -1.98 -14.20 -7.79
CA GLY A 185 -1.64 -15.38 -8.60
C GLY A 185 -1.41 -15.13 -10.10
N VAL A 186 -1.17 -13.88 -10.51
CA VAL A 186 -0.93 -13.54 -11.91
C VAL A 186 0.51 -13.04 -12.10
N ASP A 187 1.26 -13.72 -12.96
CA ASP A 187 2.59 -13.29 -13.37
C ASP A 187 2.52 -12.58 -14.73
N VAL A 188 3.09 -11.38 -14.83
CA VAL A 188 3.23 -10.63 -16.07
C VAL A 188 4.62 -10.86 -16.65
N LYS A 189 4.67 -11.56 -17.77
CA LYS A 189 5.88 -11.91 -18.53
C LYS A 189 5.86 -11.15 -19.85
N ASP A 190 5.96 -9.83 -19.76
CA ASP A 190 5.89 -8.92 -20.92
C ASP A 190 7.09 -7.99 -20.90
N LYS A 191 7.99 -8.11 -21.88
CA LYS A 191 9.18 -7.26 -22.02
C LYS A 191 8.82 -5.79 -22.27
N ALA A 192 7.64 -5.54 -22.88
CA ALA A 192 7.14 -4.20 -23.12
C ALA A 192 6.60 -3.53 -21.83
N LEU A 193 6.28 -4.28 -20.77
CA LEU A 193 5.89 -3.70 -19.48
C LEU A 193 7.11 -3.04 -18.82
N LYS A 194 7.19 -1.72 -18.93
CA LYS A 194 8.27 -0.89 -18.38
C LYS A 194 7.84 0.00 -17.22
N HIS A 195 6.52 0.11 -16.98
CA HIS A 195 5.97 1.00 -15.98
C HIS A 195 4.90 0.31 -15.15
N ILE A 196 5.07 0.28 -13.82
CA ILE A 196 4.04 -0.21 -12.89
C ILE A 196 3.71 0.89 -11.90
N PHE A 197 2.45 1.33 -11.92
CA PHE A 197 1.91 2.34 -11.02
C PHE A 197 1.05 1.68 -9.96
N VAL A 198 1.19 2.13 -8.72
CA VAL A 198 0.45 1.58 -7.60
C VAL A 198 -0.16 2.72 -6.80
N GLU A 199 -1.49 2.68 -6.65
CA GLU A 199 -2.27 3.61 -5.85
C GLU A 199 -2.68 2.94 -4.55
N THR A 200 -1.73 2.78 -3.64
CA THR A 200 -1.96 2.34 -2.26
C THR A 200 -0.92 2.94 -1.33
N TRP A 201 -1.33 3.25 -0.12
CA TRP A 201 -0.42 3.68 0.95
C TRP A 201 0.20 2.49 1.71
N GLU A 202 -0.37 1.29 1.55
CA GLU A 202 0.07 0.06 2.19
C GLU A 202 1.31 -0.50 1.49
N ILE A 203 2.47 -0.31 2.09
CA ILE A 203 3.77 -0.61 1.48
C ILE A 203 3.90 -2.10 1.12
N ASP A 204 3.41 -3.00 1.98
CA ASP A 204 3.45 -4.44 1.72
C ASP A 204 2.56 -4.84 0.53
N GLU A 205 1.40 -4.20 0.40
CA GLU A 205 0.51 -4.39 -0.75
C GLU A 205 1.17 -3.89 -2.04
N ALA A 206 1.80 -2.70 -2.00
CA ALA A 206 2.56 -2.18 -3.13
C ALA A 206 3.68 -3.13 -3.56
N MET A 207 4.39 -3.73 -2.60
CA MET A 207 5.46 -4.70 -2.87
C MET A 207 4.93 -5.96 -3.59
N GLN A 208 3.73 -6.42 -3.27
CA GLN A 208 3.09 -7.54 -3.96
C GLN A 208 2.72 -7.17 -5.40
N MET A 209 2.12 -5.99 -5.60
CA MET A 209 1.76 -5.48 -6.92
C MET A 209 2.99 -5.30 -7.82
N PHE A 210 4.07 -4.73 -7.30
CA PHE A 210 5.35 -4.66 -8.01
C PHE A 210 5.89 -6.04 -8.37
N GLY A 211 5.73 -7.02 -7.48
CA GLY A 211 6.14 -8.39 -7.68
C GLY A 211 5.42 -9.14 -8.81
N ARG A 212 4.41 -8.54 -9.46
CA ARG A 212 3.72 -9.19 -10.60
C ARG A 212 4.56 -9.20 -11.87
N LYS A 213 5.48 -8.25 -12.07
CA LYS A 213 6.45 -8.27 -13.16
C LYS A 213 7.46 -9.41 -12.95
N ARG A 214 7.61 -10.26 -13.96
CA ARG A 214 8.67 -11.26 -14.04
C ARG A 214 9.61 -10.89 -15.19
N PRO A 215 10.82 -10.43 -14.91
CA PRO A 215 11.78 -10.09 -15.97
C PRO A 215 12.09 -11.34 -16.80
N LEU A 216 12.18 -11.17 -18.11
CA LEU A 216 12.48 -12.24 -19.06
C LEU A 216 13.97 -12.37 -19.34
N THR A 217 14.71 -11.28 -19.23
CA THR A 217 16.15 -11.16 -19.48
C THR A 217 16.75 -10.16 -18.48
N GLU A 218 18.06 -10.12 -18.36
CA GLU A 218 18.77 -9.20 -17.45
C GLU A 218 18.54 -7.72 -17.82
N ASP A 219 18.32 -7.42 -19.12
CA ASP A 219 18.05 -6.08 -19.63
C ASP A 219 16.55 -5.70 -19.57
N ASP A 220 15.70 -6.60 -19.07
CA ASP A 220 14.25 -6.35 -18.94
C ASP A 220 13.93 -5.54 -17.68
N THR A 221 14.29 -4.26 -17.67
CA THR A 221 14.08 -3.34 -16.56
C THR A 221 12.68 -2.75 -16.52
N CYS A 222 12.26 -2.27 -15.33
CA CYS A 222 10.97 -1.67 -15.09
C CYS A 222 11.08 -0.52 -14.08
N THR A 223 10.38 0.60 -14.32
CA THR A 223 10.21 1.67 -13.35
C THR A 223 8.94 1.45 -12.54
N PHE A 224 9.06 1.54 -11.23
CA PHE A 224 7.94 1.47 -10.32
C PHE A 224 7.50 2.86 -9.90
N TYR A 225 6.19 3.05 -9.72
CA TYR A 225 5.59 4.31 -9.28
C TYR A 225 4.63 4.03 -8.13
N ILE A 226 4.75 4.78 -7.05
CA ILE A 226 3.86 4.63 -5.90
C ILE A 226 3.26 5.99 -5.52
N LYS A 227 1.94 5.99 -5.28
CA LYS A 227 1.22 7.19 -4.83
C LYS A 227 1.48 7.40 -3.34
N GLY A 228 2.06 8.54 -3.01
CA GLY A 228 2.20 8.98 -1.63
C GLY A 228 0.89 9.50 -1.05
N ILE A 229 0.84 9.61 0.27
CA ILE A 229 -0.26 10.26 1.00
C ILE A 229 0.29 11.37 1.88
N SER A 230 -0.49 12.45 2.05
CA SER A 230 -0.14 13.54 2.96
C SER A 230 -0.22 13.10 4.43
N VAL A 231 0.46 13.82 5.31
CA VAL A 231 0.37 13.65 6.78
C VAL A 231 -1.07 13.76 7.27
N ASP A 232 -1.85 14.71 6.73
CA ASP A 232 -3.27 14.86 7.07
C ASP A 232 -4.10 13.65 6.67
N ARG A 233 -3.87 13.12 5.45
CA ARG A 233 -4.53 11.90 5.00
C ARG A 233 -4.16 10.70 5.87
N ALA A 234 -2.90 10.57 6.25
CA ALA A 234 -2.44 9.55 7.20
C ALA A 234 -3.16 9.68 8.55
N GLY A 235 -3.36 10.93 9.04
CA GLY A 235 -4.11 11.20 10.26
C GLY A 235 -5.59 10.77 10.18
N GLN A 236 -6.24 10.99 9.03
CA GLN A 236 -7.61 10.52 8.81
C GLN A 236 -7.71 8.99 8.81
N LEU A 237 -6.81 8.33 8.07
CA LEU A 237 -6.73 6.87 8.02
C LEU A 237 -6.39 6.26 9.39
N TYR A 238 -5.51 6.91 10.15
CA TYR A 238 -5.19 6.49 11.51
C TYR A 238 -6.43 6.47 12.41
N LYS A 239 -7.25 7.51 12.36
CA LYS A 239 -8.52 7.56 13.12
C LYS A 239 -9.47 6.44 12.72
N GLN A 240 -9.57 6.12 11.43
CA GLN A 240 -10.38 4.99 10.94
C GLN A 240 -9.87 3.65 11.49
N VAL A 241 -8.56 3.41 11.40
CA VAL A 241 -7.93 2.19 11.92
C VAL A 241 -8.14 2.05 13.43
N ILE A 242 -8.07 3.15 14.21
CA ILE A 242 -8.36 3.13 15.64
C ILE A 242 -9.83 2.77 15.91
N ALA A 243 -10.76 3.36 15.15
CA ALA A 243 -12.18 3.06 15.29
C ALA A 243 -12.49 1.58 14.99
N ASP A 244 -11.85 1.00 13.98
CA ASP A 244 -11.99 -0.42 13.64
C ASP A 244 -11.34 -1.36 14.68
N LEU A 245 -10.29 -0.90 15.34
CA LEU A 245 -9.56 -1.69 16.35
C LEU A 245 -10.26 -1.72 17.71
N GLU A 246 -10.90 -0.61 18.07
CA GLU A 246 -11.45 -0.38 19.41
C GLU A 246 -12.41 -1.49 19.90
N PRO A 247 -13.41 -1.94 19.13
CA PRO A 247 -14.35 -2.97 19.61
C PRO A 247 -13.66 -4.31 19.86
N GLY A 248 -12.69 -4.68 19.04
CA GLY A 248 -11.88 -5.88 19.26
C GLY A 248 -11.02 -5.79 20.50
N GLU A 249 -10.40 -4.63 20.78
CA GLU A 249 -9.62 -4.42 22.00
C GLU A 249 -10.51 -4.41 23.26
N ALA A 250 -11.70 -3.87 23.17
CA ALA A 250 -12.68 -3.91 24.24
C ALA A 250 -13.15 -5.33 24.56
N LEU A 251 -13.45 -6.15 23.53
CA LEU A 251 -13.78 -7.56 23.68
C LEU A 251 -12.61 -8.38 24.22
N PHE A 252 -11.38 -8.10 23.75
CA PHE A 252 -10.18 -8.74 24.27
C PHE A 252 -9.98 -8.42 25.76
N ALA A 253 -10.15 -7.15 26.17
CA ALA A 253 -10.06 -6.76 27.58
C ALA A 253 -11.12 -7.47 28.43
N LYS A 254 -12.36 -7.58 27.94
CA LYS A 254 -13.44 -8.34 28.61
C LYS A 254 -13.06 -9.80 28.79
N ALA A 255 -12.47 -10.43 27.78
CA ALA A 255 -12.00 -11.82 27.84
C ALA A 255 -10.84 -12.01 28.85
N GLN A 256 -10.13 -10.93 29.20
CA GLN A 256 -9.11 -10.89 30.25
C GLN A 256 -9.66 -10.42 31.61
N HIS A 257 -10.95 -10.59 31.87
CA HIS A 257 -11.65 -10.17 33.09
C HIS A 257 -11.58 -8.65 33.39
N ARG A 258 -11.51 -7.82 32.35
CA ARG A 258 -11.54 -6.35 32.39
C ARG A 258 -12.68 -5.83 31.53
N PRO A 259 -13.95 -5.91 31.98
CA PRO A 259 -15.13 -5.59 31.15
C PRO A 259 -15.36 -4.09 30.92
N GLU A 260 -14.71 -3.19 31.67
CA GLU A 260 -14.98 -1.76 31.70
C GLU A 260 -14.91 -1.14 30.28
N LYS A 261 -13.89 -1.49 29.50
CA LYS A 261 -13.74 -1.00 28.12
C LYS A 261 -14.86 -1.45 27.21
N TRP A 262 -15.37 -2.66 27.41
CA TRP A 262 -16.50 -3.18 26.64
C TRP A 262 -17.81 -2.46 26.99
N GLU A 263 -18.05 -2.22 28.27
CA GLU A 263 -19.22 -1.47 28.73
C GLU A 263 -19.16 0.01 28.28
N GLU A 264 -17.97 0.59 28.26
CA GLU A 264 -17.77 1.95 27.71
C GLU A 264 -18.03 1.98 26.19
N PHE A 265 -17.51 1.02 25.43
CA PHE A 265 -17.75 0.92 23.99
C PHE A 265 -19.25 0.79 23.68
N ARG A 266 -19.98 -0.06 24.41
CA ARG A 266 -21.43 -0.26 24.21
C ARG A 266 -22.28 0.97 24.44
N LYS A 267 -21.81 1.93 25.21
CA LYS A 267 -22.51 3.23 25.43
C LYS A 267 -22.44 4.16 24.21
N LYS A 268 -21.58 3.88 23.24
CA LYS A 268 -21.49 4.70 22.02
C LYS A 268 -22.74 4.51 21.16
N PRO A 269 -23.21 5.61 20.49
CA PRO A 269 -24.33 5.52 19.57
C PRO A 269 -24.11 4.43 18.51
N ASP A 270 -25.13 3.60 18.29
CA ASP A 270 -25.13 2.51 17.29
C ASP A 270 -24.02 1.45 17.42
N ALA A 271 -23.29 1.40 18.55
CA ALA A 271 -22.17 0.47 18.74
C ALA A 271 -22.58 -0.98 18.49
N GLU A 272 -23.71 -1.43 19.01
CA GLU A 272 -24.17 -2.82 18.85
C GLU A 272 -24.67 -3.11 17.43
N LYS A 273 -25.34 -2.15 16.77
CA LYS A 273 -25.83 -2.29 15.40
C LYS A 273 -24.72 -2.44 14.39
N ARG A 274 -23.58 -1.78 14.65
CA ARG A 274 -22.43 -1.73 13.76
C ARG A 274 -21.35 -2.76 14.06
N LEU A 275 -21.55 -3.65 15.04
CA LEU A 275 -20.54 -4.66 15.38
C LEU A 275 -20.12 -5.53 14.18
N TYR A 276 -21.01 -5.76 13.23
CA TYR A 276 -20.73 -6.53 12.00
C TYR A 276 -19.82 -5.77 11.01
N ASP A 277 -19.74 -4.46 11.12
CA ASP A 277 -18.95 -3.61 10.23
C ASP A 277 -17.45 -3.59 10.61
N PHE A 278 -17.13 -3.96 11.85
CA PHE A 278 -15.77 -3.87 12.37
C PHE A 278 -14.96 -5.13 12.09
N ALA A 279 -13.86 -5.00 11.38
CA ALA A 279 -12.95 -6.10 11.08
C ALA A 279 -12.39 -6.80 12.35
N SER A 280 -12.19 -6.03 13.44
CA SER A 280 -11.67 -6.54 14.71
C SER A 280 -12.65 -7.43 15.48
N VAL A 281 -13.90 -7.56 15.01
CA VAL A 281 -14.96 -8.37 15.61
C VAL A 281 -15.31 -9.54 14.70
N ARG A 282 -15.55 -10.68 15.28
CA ARG A 282 -16.05 -11.89 14.61
C ARG A 282 -17.32 -12.37 15.28
N ILE A 283 -18.31 -12.77 14.49
CA ILE A 283 -19.51 -13.40 14.98
C ILE A 283 -19.50 -14.86 14.54
N VAL A 284 -19.54 -15.74 15.53
CA VAL A 284 -19.58 -17.17 15.30
C VAL A 284 -21.01 -17.55 14.90
N LYS A 285 -21.21 -17.96 13.64
CA LYS A 285 -22.53 -18.15 13.03
C LYS A 285 -23.44 -19.10 13.79
N ASP A 286 -22.89 -20.22 14.29
CA ASP A 286 -23.69 -21.28 14.92
C ASP A 286 -24.18 -20.91 16.33
N THR A 287 -23.48 -20.04 17.03
CA THR A 287 -23.79 -19.66 18.40
C THR A 287 -24.17 -18.19 18.56
N ALA A 288 -24.11 -17.41 17.50
CA ALA A 288 -24.24 -15.95 17.51
C ALA A 288 -23.27 -15.26 18.52
N LYS A 289 -22.25 -15.97 18.97
CA LYS A 289 -21.27 -15.46 19.93
C LYS A 289 -20.39 -14.41 19.28
N ILE A 290 -20.24 -13.28 19.96
CA ILE A 290 -19.37 -12.18 19.55
C ILE A 290 -17.99 -12.42 20.16
N GLU A 291 -16.97 -12.44 19.30
CA GLU A 291 -15.57 -12.66 19.68
C GLU A 291 -14.69 -11.59 19.04
N TYR A 292 -13.55 -11.28 19.65
CA TYR A 292 -12.53 -10.47 18.99
C TYR A 292 -11.80 -11.26 17.91
N ASN A 293 -11.54 -10.64 16.77
CA ASN A 293 -10.74 -11.22 15.69
C ASN A 293 -9.27 -10.85 15.87
N ARG A 294 -8.48 -11.74 16.51
CA ARG A 294 -7.08 -11.45 16.81
C ARG A 294 -6.20 -11.23 15.57
N MET A 295 -6.54 -11.88 14.44
CA MET A 295 -5.77 -11.74 13.20
C MET A 295 -6.04 -10.37 12.56
N ALA A 296 -7.29 -9.95 12.50
CA ALA A 296 -7.65 -8.61 12.06
C ALA A 296 -7.07 -7.52 12.97
N MET A 297 -7.14 -7.71 14.29
CA MET A 297 -6.52 -6.79 15.25
C MET A 297 -5.01 -6.67 15.04
N ALA A 298 -4.33 -7.76 14.76
CA ALA A 298 -2.90 -7.74 14.47
C ALA A 298 -2.61 -6.93 13.18
N GLY A 299 -3.38 -7.15 12.11
CA GLY A 299 -3.27 -6.38 10.87
C GLY A 299 -3.55 -4.89 11.07
N LEU A 300 -4.62 -4.55 11.81
CA LEU A 300 -4.96 -3.17 12.14
C LEU A 300 -3.87 -2.47 12.99
N ARG A 301 -3.28 -3.16 13.96
CA ARG A 301 -2.15 -2.62 14.74
C ARG A 301 -0.93 -2.36 13.86
N TYR A 302 -0.68 -3.22 12.88
CA TYR A 302 0.39 -3.00 11.90
C TYR A 302 0.13 -1.75 11.06
N LYS A 303 -1.08 -1.59 10.51
CA LYS A 303 -1.51 -0.40 9.77
C LYS A 303 -1.40 0.87 10.63
N LYS A 304 -1.86 0.80 11.88
CA LYS A 304 -1.72 1.88 12.85
C LYS A 304 -0.26 2.34 12.98
N ASN A 305 0.69 1.40 13.11
CA ASN A 305 2.11 1.73 13.25
C ASN A 305 2.68 2.39 11.98
N ILE A 306 2.29 1.93 10.77
CA ILE A 306 2.70 2.58 9.52
C ILE A 306 2.18 4.02 9.47
N LEU A 307 0.90 4.21 9.76
CA LEU A 307 0.28 5.53 9.72
C LEU A 307 0.86 6.49 10.78
N SER A 308 1.23 5.97 11.95
CA SER A 308 1.95 6.73 12.97
C SER A 308 3.35 7.15 12.49
N ASP A 309 4.09 6.25 11.83
CA ASP A 309 5.39 6.58 11.25
C ASP A 309 5.24 7.65 10.14
N ILE A 310 4.18 7.55 9.30
CA ILE A 310 3.92 8.57 8.25
C ILE A 310 3.59 9.93 8.87
N GLN A 311 2.83 9.97 9.96
CA GLN A 311 2.53 11.22 10.66
C GLN A 311 3.78 11.85 11.28
N ALA A 312 4.72 11.05 11.75
CA ALA A 312 5.95 11.53 12.39
C ALA A 312 7.04 11.91 11.38
N ASP A 313 7.22 11.12 10.34
CA ASP A 313 8.38 11.18 9.44
C ASP A 313 8.04 11.58 8.00
N GLY A 314 6.74 11.66 7.64
CA GLY A 314 6.28 11.77 6.26
C GLY A 314 6.28 10.44 5.50
N TYR A 315 5.54 10.38 4.39
CA TYR A 315 5.38 9.15 3.61
C TYR A 315 6.69 8.68 2.97
N SER A 316 7.45 9.58 2.36
CA SER A 316 8.67 9.24 1.63
C SER A 316 9.72 8.59 2.53
N LYS A 317 9.95 9.17 3.72
CA LYS A 317 10.92 8.62 4.69
C LYS A 317 10.44 7.29 5.28
N THR A 318 9.14 7.18 5.58
CA THR A 318 8.54 5.92 6.02
C THR A 318 8.65 4.83 4.96
N LEU A 319 8.42 5.17 3.68
CA LEU A 319 8.59 4.27 2.56
C LEU A 319 10.02 3.74 2.48
N LYS A 320 11.03 4.62 2.47
CA LYS A 320 12.46 4.24 2.47
C LYS A 320 12.80 3.30 3.63
N LYS A 321 12.34 3.62 4.84
CA LYS A 321 12.59 2.84 6.07
C LYS A 321 11.99 1.42 6.00
N ARG A 322 10.86 1.25 5.31
CA ARG A 322 10.09 -0.01 5.27
C ARG A 322 10.29 -0.84 4.01
N MET A 323 10.74 -0.22 2.92
CA MET A 323 11.11 -0.93 1.70
C MET A 323 12.28 -1.88 1.95
N LYS A 324 12.31 -2.99 1.19
CA LYS A 324 13.28 -4.07 1.33
C LYS A 324 13.93 -4.41 0.00
N TRP A 325 14.87 -5.35 0.05
CA TRP A 325 15.52 -5.94 -1.11
C TRP A 325 16.27 -4.91 -1.98
N GLY A 326 16.85 -3.87 -1.36
CA GLY A 326 17.54 -2.79 -2.06
C GLY A 326 16.63 -1.77 -2.75
N LEU A 327 15.30 -1.92 -2.67
CA LEU A 327 14.37 -0.95 -3.26
C LEU A 327 14.37 0.39 -2.52
N GLN A 328 14.73 0.42 -1.24
CA GLN A 328 14.85 1.65 -0.46
C GLN A 328 15.83 2.66 -1.09
N ASP A 329 16.90 2.17 -1.73
CA ASP A 329 17.93 3.00 -2.37
C ASP A 329 17.49 3.51 -3.75
N LYS A 330 16.46 2.87 -4.32
CA LYS A 330 15.88 3.21 -5.63
C LYS A 330 14.72 4.21 -5.52
N VAL A 331 14.28 4.55 -4.30
CA VAL A 331 13.21 5.54 -4.08
C VAL A 331 13.66 6.92 -4.49
N LYS A 332 12.94 7.50 -5.44
CA LYS A 332 13.15 8.86 -5.95
C LYS A 332 11.89 9.70 -5.72
N PRO A 333 12.03 11.00 -5.41
CA PRO A 333 10.88 11.89 -5.33
C PRO A 333 10.20 12.00 -6.69
N TYR A 334 9.03 12.62 -6.71
CA TYR A 334 8.41 12.95 -7.97
C TYR A 334 9.37 13.83 -8.80
N MET A 335 9.70 13.35 -9.99
CA MET A 335 10.39 14.13 -11.01
C MET A 335 9.47 14.20 -12.23
N PRO A 336 9.13 15.40 -12.70
CA PRO A 336 8.36 15.49 -13.95
C PRO A 336 9.15 14.85 -15.10
N PRO A 337 8.47 14.28 -16.10
CA PRO A 337 9.14 13.83 -17.33
C PRO A 337 10.00 14.93 -17.93
N LYS A 338 11.14 14.56 -18.53
CA LYS A 338 12.20 15.48 -18.99
C LYS A 338 11.77 16.74 -19.78
N LEU A 339 10.60 16.75 -20.37
CA LEU A 339 10.04 17.87 -21.12
C LEU A 339 9.13 18.79 -20.30
N TRP A 340 8.89 18.46 -19.01
CA TRP A 340 7.96 19.19 -18.18
C TRP A 340 8.69 20.24 -17.33
N ARG A 341 8.55 21.53 -17.74
CA ARG A 341 8.92 22.73 -16.96
C ARG A 341 10.37 22.78 -16.44
N GLN A 342 11.32 22.51 -17.32
CA GLN A 342 12.74 22.63 -17.04
C GLN A 342 13.10 24.01 -16.47
N GLU A 343 12.48 25.07 -16.95
CA GLU A 343 12.70 26.43 -16.48
C GLU A 343 12.35 26.61 -15.00
N THR A 344 11.18 26.08 -14.59
CA THR A 344 10.74 26.17 -13.17
C THR A 344 11.67 25.41 -12.25
N TRP A 345 12.13 24.21 -12.65
CA TRP A 345 13.13 23.45 -11.90
C TRP A 345 14.44 24.18 -11.79
N THR A 346 14.94 24.79 -12.86
CA THR A 346 16.19 25.56 -12.87
C THR A 346 16.16 26.72 -11.86
N ILE A 347 15.01 27.38 -11.67
CA ILE A 347 14.87 28.45 -10.67
C ILE A 347 15.02 27.89 -9.25
N ILE A 348 14.37 26.78 -8.95
CA ILE A 348 14.46 26.13 -7.63
C ILE A 348 15.86 25.58 -7.41
N GLU A 349 16.45 24.93 -8.38
CA GLU A 349 17.82 24.41 -8.32
C GLU A 349 18.86 25.51 -8.08
N ASN A 350 18.70 26.65 -8.75
CA ASN A 350 19.52 27.82 -8.49
C ASN A 350 19.33 28.38 -7.08
N ALA A 351 18.09 28.40 -6.57
CA ALA A 351 17.82 28.83 -5.20
C ALA A 351 18.48 27.90 -4.19
N ILE A 352 18.41 26.59 -4.40
CA ILE A 352 19.08 25.57 -3.57
C ILE A 352 20.60 25.74 -3.62
N THR A 353 21.16 25.79 -4.82
CA THR A 353 22.62 25.81 -5.04
C THR A 353 23.28 27.05 -4.49
N ASN A 354 22.64 28.22 -4.65
CA ASN A 354 23.18 29.52 -4.28
C ASN A 354 22.62 30.06 -2.95
N GLY A 355 21.78 29.30 -2.24
CA GLY A 355 21.14 29.76 -0.99
C GLY A 355 20.28 31.00 -1.18
N LEU A 356 19.64 31.16 -2.35
CA LEU A 356 18.87 32.36 -2.67
C LEU A 356 17.46 32.30 -2.04
N PRO A 357 17.05 33.36 -1.34
CA PRO A 357 15.71 33.42 -0.78
C PRO A 357 14.65 33.67 -1.87
N LEU A 358 13.58 32.91 -1.84
CA LEU A 358 12.40 33.15 -2.68
C LEU A 358 11.23 33.69 -1.83
N LYS A 359 10.49 34.69 -2.36
CA LYS A 359 9.23 35.10 -1.71
C LYS A 359 8.33 33.88 -1.52
N LYS A 360 7.73 33.73 -0.33
CA LYS A 360 6.91 32.57 0.02
C LYS A 360 5.87 32.24 -1.08
N ASP A 361 5.06 33.22 -1.48
CA ASP A 361 4.02 32.98 -2.50
C ASP A 361 4.60 32.59 -3.87
N TYR A 362 5.76 33.12 -4.23
CA TYR A 362 6.45 32.76 -5.47
C TYR A 362 7.03 31.35 -5.40
N ALA A 363 7.69 30.99 -4.30
CA ALA A 363 8.19 29.65 -4.06
C ALA A 363 7.05 28.61 -4.07
N GLN A 364 5.94 28.90 -3.38
CA GLN A 364 4.75 28.05 -3.40
C GLN A 364 4.20 27.87 -4.82
N LYS A 365 4.13 28.95 -5.61
CA LYS A 365 3.67 28.87 -7.01
C LYS A 365 4.60 27.99 -7.86
N LEU A 366 5.91 28.14 -7.74
CA LEU A 366 6.89 27.30 -8.45
C LEU A 366 6.73 25.82 -8.07
N LEU A 367 6.57 25.53 -6.77
CA LEU A 367 6.38 24.17 -6.31
C LEU A 367 5.04 23.58 -6.77
N MET A 368 3.95 24.36 -6.75
CA MET A 368 2.67 23.94 -7.33
C MET A 368 2.81 23.58 -8.81
N GLU A 369 3.51 24.40 -9.55
CA GLU A 369 3.76 24.17 -10.96
C GLU A 369 4.61 22.93 -11.21
N LEU A 370 5.67 22.75 -10.42
CA LEU A 370 6.64 21.66 -10.59
C LEU A 370 6.05 20.32 -10.16
N PHE A 371 5.37 20.31 -9.02
CA PHE A 371 4.83 19.07 -8.42
C PHE A 371 3.35 18.86 -8.70
N LEU A 372 2.72 19.76 -9.46
CA LEU A 372 1.30 19.70 -9.84
C LEU A 372 0.37 19.51 -8.63
N THR A 373 0.64 20.23 -7.56
CA THR A 373 -0.23 20.22 -6.37
C THR A 373 -1.48 21.08 -6.60
N GLU A 374 -2.61 20.68 -6.03
CA GLU A 374 -3.89 21.40 -6.20
C GLU A 374 -3.99 22.64 -5.31
N HIS A 375 -3.15 22.74 -4.28
CA HIS A 375 -3.11 23.84 -3.33
C HIS A 375 -1.67 24.30 -3.09
N LYS A 376 -1.51 25.50 -2.49
CA LYS A 376 -0.22 26.03 -2.09
C LYS A 376 0.36 25.17 -0.97
N PRO A 377 1.55 24.54 -1.16
CA PRO A 377 2.13 23.69 -0.13
C PRO A 377 2.51 24.49 1.12
N SER A 378 2.33 23.89 2.29
CA SER A 378 2.91 24.36 3.55
C SER A 378 4.43 24.19 3.53
N GLU A 379 5.12 24.62 4.58
CA GLU A 379 6.58 24.45 4.72
C GLU A 379 6.94 22.96 4.86
N GLU A 380 6.15 22.22 5.64
CA GLU A 380 6.31 20.77 5.81
C GLU A 380 6.04 20.01 4.51
N GLU A 381 4.95 20.33 3.82
CA GLU A 381 4.63 19.72 2.52
C GLU A 381 5.68 20.03 1.46
N ALA A 382 6.20 21.27 1.43
CA ALA A 382 7.27 21.65 0.50
C ALA A 382 8.57 20.88 0.80
N THR A 383 8.91 20.70 2.07
CA THR A 383 10.04 19.87 2.49
C THR A 383 9.83 18.42 2.09
N GLU A 384 8.61 17.88 2.25
CA GLU A 384 8.29 16.53 1.84
C GLU A 384 8.37 16.35 0.31
N LEU A 385 7.88 17.30 -0.48
CA LEU A 385 8.00 17.30 -1.94
C LEU A 385 9.46 17.31 -2.40
N LEU A 386 10.33 18.00 -1.66
CA LEU A 386 11.76 18.16 -1.97
C LEU A 386 12.69 17.18 -1.24
N CYS A 387 12.15 16.30 -0.38
CA CYS A 387 12.95 15.41 0.46
C CYS A 387 13.92 14.50 -0.31
N GLY A 388 13.58 14.15 -1.54
CA GLY A 388 14.45 13.32 -2.37
C GLY A 388 15.60 14.06 -3.03
N TYR A 389 15.67 15.37 -2.84
CA TYR A 389 16.79 16.21 -3.25
C TYR A 389 17.67 16.60 -2.06
N ASP A 390 17.41 15.99 -0.88
CA ASP A 390 18.05 16.34 0.39
C ASP A 390 17.94 17.84 0.70
N VAL A 391 16.73 18.38 0.55
CA VAL A 391 16.43 19.80 0.72
C VAL A 391 15.35 19.98 1.78
N THR A 392 15.65 20.83 2.74
CA THR A 392 14.70 21.30 3.75
C THR A 392 14.28 22.74 3.41
N VAL A 393 12.98 23.03 3.52
CA VAL A 393 12.45 24.36 3.32
C VAL A 393 12.34 25.07 4.66
N VAL A 394 12.99 26.23 4.77
CA VAL A 394 12.99 27.04 5.99
C VAL A 394 12.31 28.39 5.74
N LYS A 395 11.26 28.65 6.51
CA LYS A 395 10.53 29.92 6.47
C LYS A 395 11.17 30.94 7.42
N GLN A 396 11.53 32.12 6.90
CA GLN A 396 12.02 33.18 7.75
C GLN A 396 11.59 34.56 7.27
N LYS A 397 11.63 35.55 8.18
CA LYS A 397 11.48 36.96 7.83
C LYS A 397 12.83 37.51 7.36
N TRP A 398 12.90 38.00 6.12
CA TRP A 398 14.16 38.46 5.53
C TRP A 398 14.59 39.82 6.09
N LYS A 399 15.69 39.84 6.80
CA LYS A 399 16.24 41.06 7.44
C LYS A 399 17.54 41.54 6.79
N LYS A 400 18.13 40.79 5.86
CA LYS A 400 19.39 41.14 5.23
C LYS A 400 19.21 42.26 4.19
N THR A 401 20.23 43.12 4.06
CA THR A 401 20.19 44.31 3.21
C THR A 401 20.44 44.07 1.73
N GLY A 402 20.88 42.87 1.34
CA GLY A 402 21.37 42.57 -0.02
C GLY A 402 20.29 42.50 -1.11
N ILE A 403 19.01 42.34 -0.76
CA ILE A 403 17.87 42.26 -1.70
C ILE A 403 16.74 43.14 -1.16
N PRO A 404 16.70 44.45 -1.55
CA PRO A 404 15.75 45.42 -0.99
C PRO A 404 14.29 45.01 -1.11
N GLU A 405 13.94 44.34 -2.21
CA GLU A 405 12.56 43.86 -2.51
C GLU A 405 12.04 42.78 -1.57
N LEU A 406 12.92 42.08 -0.85
CA LEU A 406 12.59 41.04 0.11
C LEU A 406 12.58 41.54 1.57
N ARG A 407 13.04 42.76 1.82
CA ARG A 407 13.14 43.34 3.18
C ARG A 407 11.78 43.24 3.90
N ASP A 408 11.80 42.69 5.09
CA ASP A 408 10.65 42.47 5.96
C ASP A 408 9.56 41.52 5.40
N LYS A 409 9.81 40.86 4.27
CA LYS A 409 8.89 39.83 3.72
C LYS A 409 9.22 38.46 4.25
N ILE A 410 8.20 37.60 4.24
CA ILE A 410 8.38 36.16 4.51
C ILE A 410 8.95 35.53 3.26
N VAL A 411 10.10 34.87 3.43
CA VAL A 411 10.79 34.12 2.37
C VAL A 411 10.94 32.66 2.76
N TRP A 412 11.12 31.84 1.76
CA TRP A 412 11.56 30.46 1.89
C TRP A 412 13.00 30.32 1.43
N LEU A 413 13.80 29.67 2.24
CA LEU A 413 15.14 29.20 1.91
C LEU A 413 15.08 27.70 1.70
N PHE A 414 15.84 27.25 0.73
CA PHE A 414 15.99 25.84 0.41
C PHE A 414 17.39 25.42 0.86
N GLU A 415 17.48 24.74 1.98
CA GLU A 415 18.73 24.33 2.59
C GLU A 415 19.00 22.86 2.29
N LYS A 416 20.22 22.52 1.84
CA LYS A 416 20.63 21.12 1.73
C LYS A 416 20.76 20.54 3.14
N SER A 417 20.11 19.39 3.35
CA SER A 417 20.14 18.63 4.60
C SER A 417 21.48 17.94 4.81
#